data_72d9a18e89a2c85271624f70cc56f855
#
_entry.id   72d9a18e89a2c85271624f70cc56f855
#
_cell.length_a   1.000
_cell.length_b   1.000
_cell.length_c   1.000
_cell.angle_alpha   90.00
_cell.angle_beta   90.00
_cell.angle_gamma   90.00
#
_symmetry.space_group_name_H-M   'P 1'
#
loop_
_entity.id
_entity.type
_entity.pdbx_description
1 polymer ?
#
loop_
_entity_poly.entity_id
_entity_poly.type
_entity_poly.pdbx_seq_one_letter_code
_entity_poly.pdbx_strand_id
1 'polypeptide(L)'
;METVVLLPSLGRPASDFDVLCEALQVAGFNTLALDPPHSLPGEPTLHDLAEYVITSIDTAQIGSFHLIGHAIGNRLARMVTTDYPDRVLSLTLLAAGGHVEMERDILQSLIACYDETLSDEMHMHHVSRAFFAEGNDAEVWRKGWMPDVMRLQQAALSRVDRTEWWDAVAPRVLVVQALQDVIAPVGNGQKYASDHPAITTLVDIDGAGHAMLPEQPEAISAALISFLTQSVM
;
A
#
# COMPACT_ATOMS: atom_id res chain seq x y z
N MET A 1 -8.57 -18.23 13.27
CA MET A 1 -8.88 -17.06 12.42
C MET A 1 -7.65 -16.78 11.57
N GLU A 2 -7.85 -16.52 10.27
CA GLU A 2 -6.77 -16.13 9.38
C GLU A 2 -6.29 -14.72 9.71
N THR A 3 -5.03 -14.43 9.41
CA THR A 3 -4.42 -13.12 9.72
C THR A 3 -4.24 -12.32 8.44
N VAL A 4 -4.57 -11.04 8.51
CA VAL A 4 -4.31 -10.05 7.48
C VAL A 4 -3.14 -9.17 7.94
N VAL A 5 -2.09 -9.12 7.14
CA VAL A 5 -0.92 -8.25 7.34
C VAL A 5 -1.04 -7.03 6.43
N LEU A 6 -0.80 -5.82 6.97
CA LEU A 6 -1.00 -4.58 6.24
C LEU A 6 0.29 -3.73 6.24
N LEU A 7 0.67 -3.28 5.04
CA LEU A 7 1.89 -2.50 4.79
C LEU A 7 1.53 -1.10 4.29
N PRO A 8 1.90 -0.02 5.00
CA PRO A 8 1.45 1.32 4.72
C PRO A 8 2.12 1.97 3.50
N SER A 9 1.61 3.14 3.14
CA SER A 9 2.11 3.99 2.08
C SER A 9 3.50 4.56 2.39
N LEU A 10 4.10 5.25 1.42
CA LEU A 10 5.43 5.84 1.51
C LEU A 10 5.55 6.74 2.75
N GLY A 11 6.51 6.44 3.64
CA GLY A 11 6.76 7.24 4.84
C GLY A 11 5.54 7.48 5.71
N ARG A 12 4.58 6.54 5.73
CA ARG A 12 3.34 6.63 6.51
C ARG A 12 3.29 5.55 7.60
N PRO A 13 2.57 5.80 8.72
CA PRO A 13 2.46 4.85 9.83
C PRO A 13 1.44 3.75 9.55
N ALA A 14 1.59 2.65 10.30
CA ALA A 14 0.62 1.54 10.32
C ALA A 14 -0.80 1.98 10.76
N SER A 15 -0.90 3.04 11.57
CA SER A 15 -2.19 3.59 12.04
C SER A 15 -3.09 4.15 10.92
N ASP A 16 -2.56 4.37 9.71
CA ASP A 16 -3.41 4.70 8.55
C ASP A 16 -4.40 3.57 8.23
N PHE A 17 -4.17 2.36 8.75
CA PHE A 17 -5.07 1.21 8.60
C PHE A 17 -6.05 0.98 9.77
N ASP A 18 -6.08 1.81 10.80
CA ASP A 18 -6.85 1.52 12.02
C ASP A 18 -8.33 1.24 11.73
N VAL A 19 -8.99 2.06 10.91
CA VAL A 19 -10.41 1.88 10.53
C VAL A 19 -10.60 0.57 9.76
N LEU A 20 -9.70 0.25 8.83
CA LEU A 20 -9.75 -1.00 8.06
C LEU A 20 -9.49 -2.22 8.96
N CYS A 21 -8.54 -2.13 9.90
CA CYS A 21 -8.27 -3.18 10.87
C CYS A 21 -9.50 -3.48 11.72
N GLU A 22 -10.20 -2.46 12.22
CA GLU A 22 -11.44 -2.63 12.97
C GLU A 22 -12.51 -3.36 12.14
N ALA A 23 -12.71 -2.95 10.88
CA ALA A 23 -13.68 -3.59 9.99
C ALA A 23 -13.33 -5.06 9.71
N LEU A 24 -12.05 -5.38 9.47
CA LEU A 24 -11.57 -6.74 9.26
C LEU A 24 -11.73 -7.61 10.52
N GLN A 25 -11.47 -7.05 11.71
CA GLN A 25 -11.65 -7.76 12.98
C GLN A 25 -13.13 -8.09 13.23
N VAL A 26 -14.04 -7.16 12.94
CA VAL A 26 -15.49 -7.41 13.00
C VAL A 26 -15.90 -8.51 12.01
N ALA A 27 -15.23 -8.61 10.87
CA ALA A 27 -15.47 -9.66 9.88
C ALA A 27 -14.82 -11.02 10.24
N GLY A 28 -14.09 -11.11 11.38
CA GLY A 28 -13.55 -12.36 11.89
C GLY A 28 -12.10 -12.65 11.48
N PHE A 29 -11.33 -11.64 11.05
CA PHE A 29 -9.90 -11.77 10.78
C PHE A 29 -9.06 -11.23 11.95
N ASN A 30 -7.87 -11.80 12.15
CA ASN A 30 -6.83 -11.13 12.91
C ASN A 30 -6.13 -10.10 12.01
N THR A 31 -5.64 -9.00 12.57
CA THR A 31 -4.93 -7.98 11.81
C THR A 31 -3.55 -7.69 12.41
N LEU A 32 -2.56 -7.46 11.54
CA LEU A 32 -1.22 -7.00 11.90
C LEU A 32 -0.81 -5.90 10.92
N ALA A 33 -1.02 -4.65 11.28
CA ALA A 33 -0.47 -3.52 10.55
C ALA A 33 0.96 -3.26 11.03
N LEU A 34 1.93 -3.22 10.10
CA LEU A 34 3.35 -3.09 10.43
C LEU A 34 3.85 -1.69 10.13
N ASP A 35 4.44 -1.04 11.13
CA ASP A 35 5.21 0.18 10.89
C ASP A 35 6.47 -0.15 10.08
N PRO A 36 6.80 0.67 9.07
CA PRO A 36 8.06 0.51 8.35
C PRO A 36 9.25 0.84 9.25
N PRO A 37 10.42 0.20 9.03
CA PRO A 37 11.61 0.49 9.81
C PRO A 37 12.13 1.91 9.51
N HIS A 38 12.63 2.61 10.54
CA HIS A 38 13.29 3.91 10.38
C HIS A 38 14.69 3.80 9.79
N SER A 39 15.35 2.66 9.97
CA SER A 39 16.67 2.38 9.41
C SER A 39 16.88 0.87 9.26
N LEU A 40 17.71 0.50 8.30
CA LEU A 40 18.29 -0.84 8.17
C LEU A 40 19.80 -0.71 7.93
N PRO A 41 20.60 -1.72 8.28
CA PRO A 41 22.06 -1.69 8.06
C PRO A 41 22.43 -1.64 6.56
N GLY A 42 23.54 -1.00 6.24
CA GLY A 42 24.14 -1.03 4.91
C GLY A 42 23.35 -0.23 3.87
N GLU A 43 23.22 -0.81 2.69
CA GLU A 43 22.47 -0.26 1.56
C GLU A 43 21.26 -1.16 1.25
N PRO A 44 20.18 -1.07 2.03
CA PRO A 44 19.06 -1.99 1.92
C PRO A 44 18.38 -1.89 0.56
N THR A 45 17.88 -3.04 0.11
CA THR A 45 17.05 -3.26 -1.06
C THR A 45 15.60 -3.50 -0.67
N LEU A 46 14.71 -3.65 -1.63
CA LEU A 46 13.33 -4.03 -1.37
C LEU A 46 13.22 -5.46 -0.80
N HIS A 47 14.19 -6.35 -1.10
CA HIS A 47 14.29 -7.68 -0.49
C HIS A 47 14.61 -7.60 1.02
N ASP A 48 15.49 -6.68 1.43
CA ASP A 48 15.80 -6.48 2.85
C ASP A 48 14.58 -5.93 3.62
N LEU A 49 13.77 -5.10 2.98
CA LEU A 49 12.48 -4.66 3.55
C LEU A 49 11.48 -5.83 3.62
N ALA A 50 11.46 -6.72 2.64
CA ALA A 50 10.63 -7.93 2.67
C ALA A 50 11.07 -8.89 3.79
N GLU A 51 12.36 -9.05 4.01
CA GLU A 51 12.90 -9.83 5.14
C GLU A 51 12.51 -9.21 6.49
N TYR A 52 12.56 -7.88 6.62
CA TYR A 52 12.07 -7.19 7.82
C TYR A 52 10.59 -7.50 8.09
N VAL A 53 9.74 -7.47 7.05
CA VAL A 53 8.31 -7.82 7.16
C VAL A 53 8.14 -9.26 7.65
N ILE A 54 8.82 -10.22 7.02
CA ILE A 54 8.73 -11.65 7.40
C ILE A 54 9.24 -11.90 8.82
N THR A 55 10.35 -11.26 9.21
CA THR A 55 10.88 -11.36 10.57
C THR A 55 9.88 -10.85 11.62
N SER A 56 9.15 -9.77 11.30
CA SER A 56 8.11 -9.23 12.17
C SER A 56 6.91 -10.18 12.29
N ILE A 57 6.50 -10.79 11.18
CA ILE A 57 5.42 -11.79 11.10
C ILE A 57 5.81 -13.07 11.89
N ASP A 58 7.04 -13.53 11.76
CA ASP A 58 7.56 -14.72 12.49
C ASP A 58 7.66 -14.45 13.99
N THR A 59 8.04 -13.24 14.38
CA THR A 59 8.03 -12.82 15.78
C THR A 59 6.61 -12.85 16.38
N ALA A 60 5.60 -12.52 15.58
CA ALA A 60 4.21 -12.62 15.95
C ALA A 60 3.64 -14.07 15.85
N GLN A 61 4.48 -15.04 15.47
CA GLN A 61 4.13 -16.47 15.32
C GLN A 61 3.00 -16.72 14.30
N ILE A 62 2.94 -15.89 13.24
CA ILE A 62 1.97 -16.03 12.15
C ILE A 62 2.58 -16.93 11.06
N GLY A 63 1.88 -17.98 10.68
CA GLY A 63 2.28 -18.89 9.61
C GLY A 63 2.00 -18.30 8.22
N SER A 64 0.90 -18.70 7.60
CA SER A 64 0.45 -18.07 6.33
C SER A 64 -0.54 -16.95 6.61
N PHE A 65 -0.60 -15.97 5.73
CA PHE A 65 -1.36 -14.73 5.92
C PHE A 65 -1.90 -14.16 4.59
N HIS A 66 -2.93 -13.34 4.69
CA HIS A 66 -3.34 -12.43 3.62
C HIS A 66 -2.48 -11.17 3.71
N LEU A 67 -2.03 -10.66 2.58
CA LEU A 67 -1.14 -9.50 2.53
C LEU A 67 -1.79 -8.33 1.80
N ILE A 68 -1.85 -7.18 2.46
CA ILE A 68 -2.37 -5.94 1.91
C ILE A 68 -1.25 -4.92 1.87
N GLY A 69 -1.04 -4.27 0.73
CA GLY A 69 -0.10 -3.15 0.62
C GLY A 69 -0.76 -1.92 0.02
N HIS A 70 -0.48 -0.74 0.59
CA HIS A 70 -0.93 0.54 0.07
C HIS A 70 0.25 1.31 -0.56
N ALA A 71 0.11 1.75 -1.80
CA ALA A 71 1.12 2.54 -2.51
C ALA A 71 2.50 1.85 -2.57
N ILE A 72 3.54 2.37 -1.95
CA ILE A 72 4.83 1.66 -1.87
C ILE A 72 4.69 0.34 -1.09
N GLY A 73 3.78 0.29 -0.11
CA GLY A 73 3.47 -0.94 0.60
C GLY A 73 2.99 -2.05 -0.33
N ASN A 74 2.31 -1.73 -1.45
CA ASN A 74 1.95 -2.76 -2.42
C ASN A 74 3.16 -3.27 -3.24
N ARG A 75 4.17 -2.42 -3.48
CA ARG A 75 5.42 -2.88 -4.11
C ARG A 75 6.20 -3.80 -3.17
N LEU A 76 6.24 -3.43 -1.90
CA LEU A 76 6.82 -4.27 -0.85
C LEU A 76 6.03 -5.58 -0.66
N ALA A 77 4.70 -5.53 -0.68
CA ALA A 77 3.85 -6.72 -0.61
C ALA A 77 4.09 -7.67 -1.79
N ARG A 78 4.29 -7.14 -3.00
CA ARG A 78 4.68 -7.94 -4.17
C ARG A 78 6.06 -8.56 -3.97
N MET A 79 7.06 -7.83 -3.44
CA MET A 79 8.37 -8.38 -3.16
C MET A 79 8.30 -9.48 -2.10
N VAL A 80 7.55 -9.29 -1.01
CA VAL A 80 7.28 -10.35 -0.02
C VAL A 80 6.66 -11.58 -0.68
N THR A 81 5.71 -11.38 -1.60
CA THR A 81 5.07 -12.48 -2.32
C THR A 81 6.04 -13.20 -3.26
N THR A 82 6.97 -12.49 -3.88
CA THR A 82 8.02 -13.07 -4.73
C THR A 82 9.01 -13.90 -3.92
N ASP A 83 9.48 -13.36 -2.80
CA ASP A 83 10.51 -13.99 -1.97
C ASP A 83 9.96 -15.13 -1.09
N TYR A 84 8.68 -15.02 -0.67
CA TYR A 84 8.03 -15.95 0.28
C TYR A 84 6.65 -16.41 -0.20
N PRO A 85 6.52 -16.97 -1.42
CA PRO A 85 5.22 -17.28 -2.04
C PRO A 85 4.36 -18.24 -1.22
N ASP A 86 4.96 -19.19 -0.54
CA ASP A 86 4.25 -20.20 0.28
C ASP A 86 3.60 -19.62 1.55
N ARG A 87 3.94 -18.37 1.90
CA ARG A 87 3.42 -17.68 3.08
C ARG A 87 2.16 -16.86 2.77
N VAL A 88 1.95 -16.47 1.49
CA VAL A 88 0.92 -15.50 1.09
C VAL A 88 -0.32 -16.22 0.56
N LEU A 89 -1.40 -16.19 1.34
CA LEU A 89 -2.70 -16.78 0.98
C LEU A 89 -3.43 -15.98 -0.10
N SER A 90 -3.35 -14.67 -0.04
CA SER A 90 -3.83 -13.73 -1.06
C SER A 90 -3.09 -12.41 -0.96
N LEU A 91 -3.05 -11.68 -2.06
CA LEU A 91 -2.42 -10.37 -2.16
C LEU A 91 -3.47 -9.30 -2.48
N THR A 92 -3.47 -8.18 -1.76
CA THR A 92 -4.28 -7.00 -2.09
C THR A 92 -3.39 -5.81 -2.35
N LEU A 93 -3.61 -5.15 -3.48
CA LEU A 93 -2.89 -3.98 -3.95
C LEU A 93 -3.81 -2.76 -3.89
N LEU A 94 -3.62 -1.90 -2.89
CA LEU A 94 -4.33 -0.62 -2.78
C LEU A 94 -3.49 0.47 -3.46
N ALA A 95 -4.08 1.25 -4.35
CA ALA A 95 -3.37 2.26 -5.13
C ALA A 95 -2.14 1.68 -5.85
N ALA A 96 -2.35 0.65 -6.67
CA ALA A 96 -1.29 -0.05 -7.38
C ALA A 96 -0.52 0.90 -8.31
N GLY A 97 0.80 0.96 -8.16
CA GLY A 97 1.68 1.79 -8.97
C GLY A 97 2.83 1.00 -9.59
N GLY A 98 3.60 1.65 -10.48
CA GLY A 98 4.87 1.14 -11.01
C GLY A 98 4.92 0.91 -12.52
N HIS A 99 3.84 1.11 -13.26
CA HIS A 99 3.82 0.99 -14.72
C HIS A 99 3.49 2.32 -15.42
N VAL A 100 2.45 2.99 -14.95
CA VAL A 100 2.10 4.35 -15.41
C VAL A 100 2.67 5.34 -14.41
N GLU A 101 3.47 6.27 -14.92
CA GLU A 101 4.10 7.30 -14.08
C GLU A 101 3.12 8.44 -13.78
N MET A 102 3.30 9.07 -12.62
CA MET A 102 2.61 10.31 -12.26
C MET A 102 3.17 11.50 -13.04
N GLU A 103 2.38 12.54 -13.16
CA GLU A 103 2.83 13.81 -13.74
C GLU A 103 3.92 14.48 -12.87
N ARG A 104 4.83 15.23 -13.52
CA ARG A 104 6.01 15.83 -12.85
C ARG A 104 5.64 16.77 -11.70
N ASP A 105 4.58 17.54 -11.84
CA ASP A 105 4.11 18.48 -10.81
C ASP A 105 3.47 17.76 -9.61
N ILE A 106 2.87 16.62 -9.83
CA ILE A 106 2.39 15.72 -8.76
C ILE A 106 3.58 15.12 -8.01
N LEU A 107 4.62 14.65 -8.74
CA LEU A 107 5.86 14.19 -8.11
C LEU A 107 6.50 15.26 -7.24
N GLN A 108 6.51 16.52 -7.69
CA GLN A 108 7.02 17.64 -6.88
C GLN A 108 6.20 17.84 -5.60
N SER A 109 4.88 17.77 -5.68
CA SER A 109 4.01 17.87 -4.51
C SER A 109 4.20 16.68 -3.57
N LEU A 110 4.33 15.45 -4.10
CA LEU A 110 4.63 14.26 -3.30
C LEU A 110 5.93 14.42 -2.49
N ILE A 111 7.00 14.90 -3.12
CA ILE A 111 8.30 15.11 -2.45
C ILE A 111 8.17 16.23 -1.40
N ALA A 112 7.46 17.31 -1.71
CA ALA A 112 7.27 18.45 -0.81
C ALA A 112 6.52 18.06 0.49
N CYS A 113 5.69 17.02 0.49
CA CYS A 113 5.05 16.52 1.70
C CYS A 113 6.05 16.02 2.77
N TYR A 114 7.32 15.77 2.41
CA TYR A 114 8.38 15.33 3.30
C TYR A 114 9.41 16.42 3.60
N ASP A 115 9.16 17.66 3.14
CA ASP A 115 10.01 18.80 3.41
C ASP A 115 9.61 19.48 4.73
N GLU A 116 10.36 19.18 5.79
CA GLU A 116 10.14 19.71 7.15
C GLU A 116 10.41 21.22 7.27
N THR A 117 10.91 21.88 6.21
CA THR A 117 11.16 23.33 6.18
C THR A 117 9.94 24.14 5.72
N LEU A 118 8.93 23.48 5.15
CA LEU A 118 7.72 24.17 4.68
C LEU A 118 6.85 24.64 5.86
N SER A 119 6.11 25.73 5.61
CA SER A 119 5.03 26.10 6.53
C SER A 119 3.94 25.03 6.54
N ASP A 120 3.20 24.91 7.65
CA ASP A 120 2.10 23.98 7.79
C ASP A 120 1.03 24.15 6.68
N GLU A 121 0.73 25.38 6.27
CA GLU A 121 -0.18 25.69 5.15
C GLU A 121 0.35 25.14 3.81
N MET A 122 1.64 25.33 3.52
CA MET A 122 2.25 24.84 2.28
C MET A 122 2.35 23.33 2.28
N HIS A 123 2.68 22.71 3.43
CA HIS A 123 2.67 21.26 3.59
C HIS A 123 1.27 20.71 3.24
N MET A 124 0.21 21.22 3.87
CA MET A 124 -1.16 20.78 3.64
C MET A 124 -1.65 21.04 2.20
N HIS A 125 -1.19 22.13 1.57
CA HIS A 125 -1.44 22.35 0.13
C HIS A 125 -0.92 21.19 -0.72
N HIS A 126 0.31 20.73 -0.47
CA HIS A 126 0.91 19.60 -1.20
C HIS A 126 0.26 18.27 -0.86
N VAL A 127 -0.10 18.05 0.41
CA VAL A 127 -0.84 16.84 0.85
C VAL A 127 -2.18 16.75 0.11
N SER A 128 -2.99 17.81 0.16
CA SER A 128 -4.28 17.84 -0.54
C SER A 128 -4.12 17.60 -2.04
N ARG A 129 -3.18 18.32 -2.68
CA ARG A 129 -2.96 18.23 -4.13
C ARG A 129 -2.53 16.84 -4.61
N ALA A 130 -1.63 16.17 -3.86
CA ALA A 130 -1.04 14.92 -4.33
C ALA A 130 -1.85 13.69 -3.90
N PHE A 131 -2.45 13.72 -2.72
CA PHE A 131 -2.99 12.52 -2.11
C PHE A 131 -4.51 12.44 -2.10
N PHE A 132 -5.22 13.56 -2.10
CA PHE A 132 -6.66 13.58 -1.93
C PHE A 132 -7.40 13.96 -3.20
N ALA A 133 -8.56 13.37 -3.41
CA ALA A 133 -9.50 13.82 -4.43
C ALA A 133 -10.09 15.18 -4.05
N GLU A 134 -10.48 15.97 -5.05
CA GLU A 134 -11.07 17.29 -4.82
C GLU A 134 -12.32 17.20 -3.93
N GLY A 135 -12.38 18.03 -2.90
CA GLY A 135 -13.49 18.10 -1.95
C GLY A 135 -13.37 17.21 -0.73
N ASN A 136 -12.39 16.30 -0.70
CA ASN A 136 -12.12 15.47 0.47
C ASN A 136 -11.25 16.19 1.51
N ASP A 137 -11.39 15.79 2.78
CA ASP A 137 -10.70 16.39 3.92
C ASP A 137 -9.26 15.86 4.06
N ALA A 138 -8.28 16.61 3.56
CA ALA A 138 -6.86 16.28 3.69
C ALA A 138 -6.31 16.47 5.11
N GLU A 139 -7.04 17.14 6.02
CA GLU A 139 -6.61 17.40 7.40
C GLU A 139 -6.35 16.10 8.19
N VAL A 140 -7.01 15.02 7.82
CA VAL A 140 -6.81 13.69 8.42
C VAL A 140 -5.39 13.16 8.24
N TRP A 141 -4.65 13.67 7.23
CA TRP A 141 -3.24 13.35 6.98
C TRP A 141 -2.27 14.50 7.30
N ARG A 142 -2.68 15.46 8.12
CA ARG A 142 -1.79 16.55 8.59
C ARG A 142 -0.52 16.03 9.29
N LYS A 143 -0.63 14.87 9.95
CA LYS A 143 0.46 14.23 10.70
C LYS A 143 0.79 12.85 10.14
N GLY A 144 1.83 12.23 10.70
CA GLY A 144 2.23 10.86 10.33
C GLY A 144 3.21 10.80 9.16
N TRP A 145 3.85 11.91 8.79
CA TRP A 145 4.88 11.97 7.77
C TRP A 145 6.24 11.61 8.37
N MET A 146 6.94 10.64 7.79
CA MET A 146 8.23 10.13 8.26
C MET A 146 9.27 10.25 7.14
N PRO A 147 10.00 11.39 7.06
CA PRO A 147 10.94 11.64 5.97
C PRO A 147 12.12 10.67 5.90
N ASP A 148 12.58 10.16 7.03
CA ASP A 148 13.63 9.13 7.13
C ASP A 148 13.17 7.80 6.56
N VAL A 149 11.95 7.38 6.90
CA VAL A 149 11.31 6.17 6.35
C VAL A 149 11.10 6.31 4.83
N MET A 150 10.60 7.46 4.38
CA MET A 150 10.44 7.75 2.95
C MET A 150 11.75 7.58 2.20
N ARG A 151 12.86 8.19 2.70
CA ARG A 151 14.19 8.08 2.10
C ARG A 151 14.68 6.64 2.04
N LEU A 152 14.50 5.87 3.13
CA LEU A 152 14.85 4.45 3.20
C LEU A 152 14.09 3.64 2.15
N GLN A 153 12.77 3.79 2.10
CA GLN A 153 11.91 3.04 1.19
C GLN A 153 12.19 3.37 -0.28
N GLN A 154 12.41 4.65 -0.62
CA GLN A 154 12.78 5.05 -1.98
C GLN A 154 14.15 4.52 -2.38
N ALA A 155 15.14 4.60 -1.49
CA ALA A 155 16.48 4.07 -1.74
C ALA A 155 16.43 2.55 -1.95
N ALA A 156 15.71 1.82 -1.10
CA ALA A 156 15.55 0.37 -1.22
C ALA A 156 14.87 -0.02 -2.54
N LEU A 157 13.81 0.68 -2.94
CA LEU A 157 13.11 0.45 -4.20
C LEU A 157 14.01 0.75 -5.41
N SER A 158 14.83 1.80 -5.35
CA SER A 158 15.70 2.19 -6.48
C SER A 158 16.84 1.20 -6.77
N ARG A 159 17.11 0.25 -5.86
CA ARG A 159 18.16 -0.76 -5.97
C ARG A 159 17.70 -2.09 -6.53
N VAL A 160 16.43 -2.21 -6.87
CA VAL A 160 15.86 -3.42 -7.48
C VAL A 160 15.22 -3.08 -8.82
N ASP A 161 15.28 -4.02 -9.75
CA ASP A 161 14.56 -3.86 -11.02
C ASP A 161 13.06 -4.10 -10.80
N ARG A 162 12.23 -3.39 -11.58
CA ARG A 162 10.78 -3.58 -11.52
C ARG A 162 10.35 -5.01 -11.80
N THR A 163 11.06 -5.73 -12.65
CA THR A 163 10.79 -7.13 -12.99
C THR A 163 10.89 -8.08 -11.80
N GLU A 164 11.60 -7.71 -10.75
CA GLU A 164 11.76 -8.53 -9.55
C GLU A 164 10.49 -8.58 -8.69
N TRP A 165 9.62 -7.58 -8.78
CA TRP A 165 8.40 -7.49 -7.97
C TRP A 165 7.10 -7.29 -8.76
N TRP A 166 7.16 -6.83 -10.03
CA TRP A 166 5.94 -6.49 -10.78
C TRP A 166 5.04 -7.72 -11.01
N ASP A 167 5.61 -8.84 -11.39
CA ASP A 167 4.90 -10.07 -11.76
C ASP A 167 4.67 -11.02 -10.57
N ALA A 168 4.75 -10.52 -9.33
CA ALA A 168 4.44 -11.30 -8.14
C ALA A 168 3.00 -11.83 -8.20
N VAL A 169 2.83 -13.13 -8.02
CA VAL A 169 1.53 -13.80 -8.08
C VAL A 169 1.26 -14.53 -6.76
N ALA A 170 0.08 -14.31 -6.20
CA ALA A 170 -0.49 -15.10 -5.12
C ALA A 170 -1.62 -15.98 -5.69
N PRO A 171 -2.15 -16.97 -4.93
CA PRO A 171 -3.28 -17.77 -5.38
C PRO A 171 -4.47 -16.96 -5.87
N ARG A 172 -4.68 -15.77 -5.30
CA ARG A 172 -5.66 -14.77 -5.75
C ARG A 172 -5.20 -13.38 -5.38
N VAL A 173 -5.54 -12.41 -6.23
CA VAL A 173 -5.15 -11.00 -6.07
C VAL A 173 -6.37 -10.09 -6.17
N LEU A 174 -6.48 -9.14 -5.24
CA LEU A 174 -7.40 -8.02 -5.34
C LEU A 174 -6.60 -6.76 -5.67
N VAL A 175 -7.00 -6.04 -6.69
CA VAL A 175 -6.51 -4.69 -6.99
C VAL A 175 -7.63 -3.72 -6.71
N VAL A 176 -7.39 -2.75 -5.83
CA VAL A 176 -8.31 -1.65 -5.53
C VAL A 176 -7.68 -0.35 -5.98
N GLN A 177 -8.31 0.31 -6.91
CA GLN A 177 -7.79 1.51 -7.56
C GLN A 177 -8.75 2.69 -7.33
N ALA A 178 -8.25 3.82 -6.86
CA ALA A 178 -9.02 5.04 -6.74
C ALA A 178 -9.05 5.78 -8.10
N LEU A 179 -10.24 6.19 -8.54
CA LEU A 179 -10.41 6.80 -9.87
C LEU A 179 -9.75 8.19 -10.00
N GLN A 180 -9.61 8.92 -8.89
CA GLN A 180 -8.99 10.24 -8.85
C GLN A 180 -7.53 10.19 -8.37
N ASP A 181 -6.91 9.00 -8.30
CA ASP A 181 -5.50 8.86 -7.91
C ASP A 181 -4.56 9.39 -8.99
N VAL A 182 -3.91 10.51 -8.68
CA VAL A 182 -2.93 11.18 -9.55
C VAL A 182 -1.49 10.68 -9.34
N ILE A 183 -1.20 9.99 -8.22
CA ILE A 183 0.11 9.39 -7.92
C ILE A 183 0.24 8.02 -8.57
N ALA A 184 -0.80 7.18 -8.45
CA ALA A 184 -0.85 5.86 -9.04
C ALA A 184 -2.07 5.76 -9.98
N PRO A 185 -2.01 6.34 -11.19
CA PRO A 185 -3.14 6.36 -12.11
C PRO A 185 -3.72 4.96 -12.36
N VAL A 186 -5.04 4.90 -12.57
CA VAL A 186 -5.82 3.65 -12.72
C VAL A 186 -5.24 2.65 -13.73
N GLY A 187 -4.53 3.14 -14.74
CA GLY A 187 -3.84 2.32 -15.73
C GLY A 187 -2.83 1.34 -15.12
N ASN A 188 -2.33 1.59 -13.91
CA ASN A 188 -1.45 0.66 -13.21
C ASN A 188 -2.19 -0.61 -12.78
N GLY A 189 -3.35 -0.45 -12.12
CA GLY A 189 -4.19 -1.56 -11.69
C GLY A 189 -4.76 -2.34 -12.88
N GLN A 190 -5.22 -1.63 -13.92
CA GLN A 190 -5.71 -2.22 -15.16
C GLN A 190 -4.64 -3.05 -15.86
N LYS A 191 -3.38 -2.54 -15.89
CA LYS A 191 -2.26 -3.29 -16.47
C LYS A 191 -1.98 -4.56 -15.70
N TYR A 192 -1.91 -4.50 -14.36
CA TYR A 192 -1.69 -5.70 -13.55
C TYR A 192 -2.82 -6.73 -13.75
N ALA A 193 -4.07 -6.30 -13.74
CA ALA A 193 -5.22 -7.18 -13.96
C ALA A 193 -5.21 -7.79 -15.37
N SER A 194 -4.78 -7.03 -16.38
CA SER A 194 -4.61 -7.52 -17.76
C SER A 194 -3.48 -8.55 -17.89
N ASP A 195 -2.40 -8.37 -17.13
CA ASP A 195 -1.27 -9.32 -17.15
C ASP A 195 -1.61 -10.62 -16.41
N HIS A 196 -2.49 -10.57 -15.40
CA HIS A 196 -2.83 -11.70 -14.52
C HIS A 196 -4.35 -11.94 -14.42
N PRO A 197 -5.09 -12.09 -15.54
CA PRO A 197 -6.56 -12.10 -15.54
C PRO A 197 -7.18 -13.30 -14.81
N ALA A 198 -6.46 -14.41 -14.70
CA ALA A 198 -6.98 -15.63 -14.08
C ALA A 198 -7.06 -15.56 -12.54
N ILE A 199 -6.28 -14.68 -11.93
CA ILE A 199 -6.14 -14.59 -10.47
C ILE A 199 -6.56 -13.23 -9.91
N THR A 200 -6.82 -12.23 -10.76
CA THR A 200 -7.01 -10.84 -10.32
C THR A 200 -8.48 -10.44 -10.39
N THR A 201 -8.96 -9.90 -9.27
CA THR A 201 -10.18 -9.09 -9.20
C THR A 201 -9.78 -7.63 -9.17
N LEU A 202 -10.30 -6.79 -10.06
CA LEU A 202 -10.10 -5.34 -10.08
C LEU A 202 -11.36 -4.65 -9.58
N VAL A 203 -11.19 -3.72 -8.63
CA VAL A 203 -12.25 -2.88 -8.09
C VAL A 203 -11.82 -1.42 -8.19
N ASP A 204 -12.62 -0.62 -8.86
CA ASP A 204 -12.43 0.82 -8.96
C ASP A 204 -13.28 1.53 -7.88
N ILE A 205 -12.67 2.48 -7.17
CA ILE A 205 -13.30 3.29 -6.12
C ILE A 205 -13.42 4.73 -6.62
N ASP A 206 -14.64 5.22 -6.73
CA ASP A 206 -14.91 6.61 -7.09
C ASP A 206 -14.87 7.52 -5.84
N GLY A 207 -14.56 8.80 -6.03
CA GLY A 207 -14.51 9.79 -4.96
C GLY A 207 -13.28 9.66 -4.04
N ALA A 208 -12.22 9.01 -4.50
CA ALA A 208 -10.96 8.89 -3.77
C ALA A 208 -9.75 9.18 -4.64
N GLY A 209 -8.73 9.78 -4.03
CA GLY A 209 -7.38 9.93 -4.55
C GLY A 209 -6.44 8.83 -4.02
N HIS A 210 -5.15 9.18 -3.90
CA HIS A 210 -4.13 8.24 -3.43
C HIS A 210 -4.28 7.86 -1.95
N ALA A 211 -4.79 8.77 -1.12
CA ALA A 211 -5.06 8.55 0.30
C ALA A 211 -6.30 7.68 0.58
N MET A 212 -6.85 7.03 -0.39
CA MET A 212 -8.11 6.31 -0.49
C MET A 212 -8.69 5.75 0.83
N LEU A 213 -7.86 5.31 1.78
CA LEU A 213 -8.29 4.72 3.06
C LEU A 213 -9.17 5.64 3.90
N PRO A 214 -8.78 6.90 4.21
CA PRO A 214 -9.66 7.84 4.91
C PRO A 214 -10.74 8.46 4.01
N GLU A 215 -10.58 8.39 2.68
CA GLU A 215 -11.53 9.01 1.75
C GLU A 215 -12.76 8.14 1.51
N GLN A 216 -12.58 6.80 1.37
CA GLN A 216 -13.67 5.85 1.08
C GLN A 216 -13.55 4.57 1.93
N PRO A 217 -13.51 4.68 3.28
CA PRO A 217 -13.21 3.57 4.17
C PRO A 217 -14.23 2.42 4.08
N GLU A 218 -15.53 2.74 3.93
CA GLU A 218 -16.59 1.73 3.83
C GLU A 218 -16.50 0.95 2.52
N ALA A 219 -16.27 1.63 1.39
CA ALA A 219 -16.18 0.99 0.08
C ALA A 219 -14.96 0.06 0.01
N ILE A 220 -13.81 0.49 0.55
CA ILE A 220 -12.59 -0.29 0.60
C ILE A 220 -12.76 -1.50 1.51
N SER A 221 -13.30 -1.30 2.72
CA SER A 221 -13.55 -2.39 3.67
C SER A 221 -14.50 -3.42 3.09
N ALA A 222 -15.58 -3.00 2.42
CA ALA A 222 -16.54 -3.90 1.78
C ALA A 222 -15.90 -4.72 0.66
N ALA A 223 -15.07 -4.09 -0.21
CA ALA A 223 -14.36 -4.79 -1.28
C ALA A 223 -13.40 -5.86 -0.71
N LEU A 224 -12.62 -5.50 0.31
CA LEU A 224 -11.68 -6.39 0.98
C LEU A 224 -12.37 -7.56 1.68
N ILE A 225 -13.39 -7.30 2.49
CA ILE A 225 -14.14 -8.33 3.22
C ILE A 225 -14.80 -9.29 2.23
N SER A 226 -15.44 -8.74 1.17
CA SER A 226 -16.02 -9.57 0.12
C SER A 226 -14.98 -10.49 -0.54
N PHE A 227 -13.79 -9.97 -0.86
CA PHE A 227 -12.72 -10.75 -1.48
C PHE A 227 -12.17 -11.80 -0.51
N LEU A 228 -11.89 -11.46 0.75
CA LEU A 228 -11.29 -12.35 1.73
C LEU A 228 -12.22 -13.49 2.16
N THR A 229 -13.53 -13.25 2.22
CA THR A 229 -14.53 -14.25 2.62
C THR A 229 -14.96 -15.20 1.50
N GLN A 230 -14.59 -14.93 0.24
CA GLN A 230 -14.85 -15.87 -0.86
C GLN A 230 -14.00 -17.12 -0.70
N SER A 231 -14.64 -18.27 -0.57
CA SER A 231 -13.94 -19.58 -0.57
C SER A 231 -13.23 -19.79 -1.91
N VAL A 232 -12.00 -20.27 -1.86
CA VAL A 232 -11.33 -20.82 -3.04
C VAL A 232 -12.12 -22.06 -3.45
N MET A 233 -12.84 -21.99 -4.57
CA MET A 233 -13.50 -23.18 -5.14
C MET A 233 -12.47 -24.09 -5.80
#